data_d02c635b08f5176a162ed6991a973acd
#
_entry.id   d02c635b08f5176a162ed6991a973acd
#
_cell.length_a   1.000
_cell.length_b   1.000
_cell.length_c   1.000
_cell.angle_alpha   90.00
_cell.angle_beta   90.00
_cell.angle_gamma   90.00
#
_symmetry.space_group_name_H-M   'P 1'
#
loop_
_entity.id
_entity.type
_entity.pdbx_description
1 polymer ?
#
loop_
_entity_poly.entity_id
_entity_poly.type
_entity_poly.pdbx_seq_one_letter_code
_entity_poly.pdbx_strand_id
1 'polypeptide(L)'
;MLTGYAGIGKTQLVNGMLMQQDETKVTSQTINFNFFTDARVLQANMEAPLEKRTSTTLGPPASRRLIYFMDDINLPEVDPYDTQNAIALMRQHMDYMHWYDLNKLQVRNIVDCQYVACMNPAAGSFLVNPRLQRHFVTFAVGFPGPTSLNIIYETFLSGHMQHFPEEVQSLQPSILAAAMQLHTAVSNTFRKSAQNFHYEFNIRHLSNVFQGLLMAQPAQFSEKEKWAVMWLHESERVYGDRLVSYEDLAKYRNLAKTQALKKFADQTAVLQGFFADNPEPLVLCHFADNVTDKVYDRVTSMDKLNHTLVDALKEYNE
;
A
#
# COMPACT_ATOMS: atom_id res chain seq x y z
N MET A 1 -10.87 12.49 12.32
CA MET A 1 -9.91 12.57 11.19
C MET A 1 -8.56 12.04 11.64
N LEU A 2 -7.95 11.16 10.85
CA LEU A 2 -6.64 10.58 11.11
C LEU A 2 -5.60 11.32 10.26
N THR A 3 -4.57 11.87 10.89
CA THR A 3 -3.49 12.58 10.23
C THR A 3 -2.16 11.86 10.43
N GLY A 4 -1.32 11.82 9.41
CA GLY A 4 0.01 11.20 9.50
C GLY A 4 0.63 10.97 8.13
N TYR A 5 1.91 10.65 8.10
CA TYR A 5 2.68 10.46 6.87
C TYR A 5 2.13 9.34 5.97
N ALA A 6 2.59 9.31 4.73
CA ALA A 6 2.21 8.27 3.79
C ALA A 6 2.70 6.89 4.26
N GLY A 7 1.87 5.86 4.03
CA GLY A 7 2.25 4.47 4.28
C GLY A 7 2.29 4.00 5.74
N ILE A 8 1.77 4.78 6.71
CA ILE A 8 1.73 4.38 8.12
C ILE A 8 0.51 3.54 8.51
N GLY A 9 -0.36 3.19 7.55
CA GLY A 9 -1.50 2.31 7.79
C GLY A 9 -2.82 3.00 8.16
N LYS A 10 -2.97 4.33 7.99
CA LYS A 10 -4.23 5.05 8.31
C LYS A 10 -5.46 4.43 7.67
N THR A 11 -5.42 4.21 6.37
CA THR A 11 -6.51 3.61 5.58
C THR A 11 -6.85 2.20 6.08
N GLN A 12 -5.83 1.39 6.40
CA GLN A 12 -6.03 0.03 6.92
C GLN A 12 -6.64 0.03 8.31
N LEU A 13 -6.25 0.98 9.16
CA LEU A 13 -6.83 1.15 10.50
C LEU A 13 -8.32 1.48 10.42
N VAL A 14 -8.70 2.40 9.52
CA VAL A 14 -10.12 2.75 9.30
C VAL A 14 -10.89 1.59 8.69
N ASN A 15 -10.35 0.92 7.68
CA ASN A 15 -11.00 -0.24 7.07
C ASN A 15 -11.21 -1.37 8.10
N GLY A 16 -10.22 -1.66 8.93
CA GLY A 16 -10.37 -2.63 10.02
C GLY A 16 -11.46 -2.25 11.03
N MET A 17 -11.57 -0.97 11.36
CA MET A 17 -12.65 -0.47 12.20
C MET A 17 -14.03 -0.60 11.52
N LEU A 18 -14.12 -0.30 10.22
CA LEU A 18 -15.37 -0.39 9.47
C LEU A 18 -15.84 -1.84 9.32
N MET A 19 -14.93 -2.79 9.10
CA MET A 19 -15.25 -4.21 9.02
C MET A 19 -15.78 -4.81 10.33
N GLN A 20 -15.47 -4.18 11.48
CA GLN A 20 -15.97 -4.61 12.78
C GLN A 20 -17.37 -4.06 13.12
N GLN A 21 -17.92 -3.17 12.29
CA GLN A 21 -19.25 -2.62 12.52
C GLN A 21 -20.33 -3.66 12.22
N ASP A 22 -21.45 -3.54 12.94
CA ASP A 22 -22.65 -4.34 12.70
C ASP A 22 -23.30 -3.90 11.38
N GLU A 23 -23.20 -4.72 10.35
CA GLU A 23 -23.73 -4.45 9.00
C GLU A 23 -25.25 -4.23 8.98
N THR A 24 -25.98 -4.69 10.01
CA THR A 24 -27.44 -4.45 10.11
C THR A 24 -27.75 -3.01 10.51
N LYS A 25 -26.80 -2.31 11.15
CA LYS A 25 -26.99 -0.95 11.69
C LYS A 25 -26.19 0.11 10.95
N VAL A 26 -25.02 -0.28 10.43
CA VAL A 26 -24.06 0.63 9.82
C VAL A 26 -23.68 0.13 8.43
N THR A 27 -23.66 1.04 7.47
CA THR A 27 -23.07 0.81 6.16
C THR A 27 -21.94 1.80 5.95
N SER A 28 -20.97 1.49 5.09
CA SER A 28 -19.85 2.39 4.80
C SER A 28 -19.64 2.56 3.31
N GLN A 29 -19.21 3.75 2.93
CA GLN A 29 -18.81 4.10 1.57
C GLN A 29 -17.43 4.74 1.62
N THR A 30 -16.46 4.11 0.97
CA THR A 30 -15.10 4.67 0.82
C THR A 30 -15.04 5.57 -0.41
N ILE A 31 -14.55 6.78 -0.24
CA ILE A 31 -14.33 7.76 -1.29
C ILE A 31 -12.87 8.18 -1.25
N ASN A 32 -12.12 7.76 -2.28
CA ASN A 32 -10.72 8.13 -2.45
C ASN A 32 -10.63 9.46 -3.20
N PHE A 33 -10.07 10.46 -2.56
CA PHE A 33 -9.86 11.76 -3.18
C PHE A 33 -8.63 11.74 -4.08
N ASN A 34 -8.71 12.49 -5.16
CA ASN A 34 -7.60 12.77 -6.06
C ASN A 34 -7.64 14.23 -6.52
N PHE A 35 -6.66 14.66 -7.30
CA PHE A 35 -6.56 16.03 -7.81
C PHE A 35 -7.82 16.50 -8.55
N PHE A 36 -8.45 15.61 -9.33
CA PHE A 36 -9.64 15.92 -10.14
C PHE A 36 -10.97 15.74 -9.41
N THR A 37 -10.95 15.44 -8.10
CA THR A 37 -12.19 15.30 -7.32
C THR A 37 -12.82 16.67 -7.09
N ASP A 38 -13.82 17.03 -7.89
CA ASP A 38 -14.62 18.23 -7.74
C ASP A 38 -15.89 17.99 -6.92
N ALA A 39 -16.66 19.07 -6.68
CA ALA A 39 -17.91 18.97 -5.94
C ALA A 39 -18.97 18.09 -6.63
N ARG A 40 -19.00 18.05 -7.98
CA ARG A 40 -19.99 17.23 -8.73
C ARG A 40 -19.70 15.76 -8.61
N VAL A 41 -18.43 15.38 -8.83
CA VAL A 41 -17.95 13.99 -8.69
C VAL A 41 -18.15 13.52 -7.25
N LEU A 42 -17.81 14.36 -6.27
CA LEU A 42 -18.01 14.03 -4.87
C LEU A 42 -19.49 13.85 -4.54
N GLN A 43 -20.36 14.79 -4.94
CA GLN A 43 -21.79 14.68 -4.69
C GLN A 43 -22.40 13.40 -5.30
N ALA A 44 -22.04 13.08 -6.55
CA ALA A 44 -22.51 11.85 -7.20
C ALA A 44 -22.07 10.59 -6.42
N ASN A 45 -20.83 10.54 -5.96
CA ASN A 45 -20.34 9.42 -5.14
C ASN A 45 -21.01 9.35 -3.77
N MET A 46 -21.35 10.48 -3.17
CA MET A 46 -22.03 10.53 -1.88
C MET A 46 -23.52 10.19 -2.00
N GLU A 47 -24.16 10.53 -3.12
CA GLU A 47 -25.58 10.22 -3.37
C GLU A 47 -25.81 8.74 -3.74
N ALA A 48 -24.80 8.08 -4.34
CA ALA A 48 -24.94 6.70 -4.83
C ALA A 48 -25.46 5.69 -3.78
N PRO A 49 -25.00 5.70 -2.50
CA PRO A 49 -25.51 4.80 -1.48
C PRO A 49 -26.79 5.28 -0.79
N LEU A 50 -27.37 6.43 -1.17
CA LEU A 50 -28.53 7.02 -0.52
C LEU A 50 -29.83 6.68 -1.25
N GLU A 51 -30.86 6.48 -0.49
CA GLU A 51 -32.23 6.28 -0.98
C GLU A 51 -33.16 7.44 -0.56
N LYS A 52 -34.20 7.63 -1.33
CA LYS A 52 -35.19 8.66 -1.08
C LYS A 52 -36.14 8.23 0.07
N ARG A 53 -36.08 8.91 1.21
CA ARG A 53 -36.98 8.67 2.35
C ARG A 53 -38.24 9.50 2.26
N THR A 54 -38.13 10.76 1.80
CA THR A 54 -39.28 11.65 1.52
C THR A 54 -39.02 12.40 0.22
N SER A 55 -39.94 13.30 -0.17
CA SER A 55 -39.77 14.12 -1.36
C SER A 55 -38.46 14.94 -1.40
N THR A 56 -37.98 15.35 -0.22
CA THR A 56 -36.80 16.24 -0.07
C THR A 56 -35.69 15.64 0.77
N THR A 57 -35.88 14.46 1.34
CA THR A 57 -34.91 13.85 2.26
C THR A 57 -34.32 12.57 1.66
N LEU A 58 -32.98 12.47 1.63
CA LEU A 58 -32.23 11.28 1.30
C LEU A 58 -31.56 10.73 2.57
N GLY A 59 -31.39 9.42 2.62
CA GLY A 59 -30.67 8.75 3.69
C GLY A 59 -30.28 7.33 3.29
N PRO A 60 -29.44 6.64 4.06
CA PRO A 60 -29.06 5.28 3.76
C PRO A 60 -30.24 4.31 3.83
N PRO A 61 -30.21 3.20 3.08
CA PRO A 61 -31.28 2.22 3.03
C PRO A 61 -31.52 1.59 4.40
N ALA A 62 -32.76 1.10 4.62
CA ALA A 62 -33.18 0.40 5.84
C ALA A 62 -32.94 1.17 7.16
N SER A 63 -32.95 2.50 7.11
CA SER A 63 -32.72 3.38 8.29
C SER A 63 -31.40 3.12 9.03
N ARG A 64 -30.40 2.56 8.34
CA ARG A 64 -29.04 2.40 8.86
C ARG A 64 -28.34 3.75 8.97
N ARG A 65 -27.18 3.76 9.61
CA ARG A 65 -26.22 4.88 9.53
C ARG A 65 -25.22 4.64 8.41
N LEU A 66 -24.88 5.67 7.67
CA LEU A 66 -23.83 5.62 6.64
C LEU A 66 -22.58 6.33 7.14
N ILE A 67 -21.46 5.63 7.08
CA ILE A 67 -20.15 6.21 7.33
C ILE A 67 -19.47 6.48 5.98
N TYR A 68 -19.27 7.74 5.64
CA TYR A 68 -18.41 8.12 4.55
C TYR A 68 -16.95 8.09 5.03
N PHE A 69 -16.18 7.19 4.49
CA PHE A 69 -14.72 7.18 4.68
C PHE A 69 -14.05 7.96 3.55
N MET A 70 -13.54 9.14 3.87
CA MET A 70 -12.86 10.05 2.96
C MET A 70 -11.36 9.85 3.08
N ASP A 71 -10.73 9.20 2.10
CA ASP A 71 -9.28 9.00 2.12
C ASP A 71 -8.57 10.08 1.30
N ASP A 72 -7.47 10.60 1.84
CA ASP A 72 -6.62 11.65 1.26
C ASP A 72 -7.40 12.95 0.92
N ILE A 73 -8.19 13.48 1.88
CA ILE A 73 -9.10 14.65 1.68
C ILE A 73 -8.40 15.93 1.26
N ASN A 74 -7.08 16.03 1.38
CA ASN A 74 -6.30 17.20 1.03
C ASN A 74 -5.79 17.21 -0.43
N LEU A 75 -6.10 16.19 -1.23
CA LEU A 75 -5.62 16.06 -2.61
C LEU A 75 -6.37 16.87 -3.68
N PRO A 76 -7.68 17.21 -3.54
CA PRO A 76 -8.38 17.98 -4.56
C PRO A 76 -7.66 19.29 -4.92
N GLU A 77 -7.78 19.66 -6.19
CA GLU A 77 -7.23 20.91 -6.70
C GLU A 77 -7.69 22.11 -5.89
N VAL A 78 -6.75 23.02 -5.63
CA VAL A 78 -7.01 24.30 -4.99
C VAL A 78 -7.15 25.36 -6.08
N ASP A 79 -8.22 26.11 -6.05
CA ASP A 79 -8.44 27.21 -6.97
C ASP A 79 -7.51 28.43 -6.65
N PRO A 80 -7.46 29.45 -7.53
CA PRO A 80 -6.63 30.63 -7.31
C PRO A 80 -6.98 31.46 -6.04
N TYR A 81 -8.07 31.13 -5.37
CA TYR A 81 -8.56 31.76 -4.15
C TYR A 81 -8.36 30.93 -2.89
N ASP A 82 -7.50 29.93 -2.96
CA ASP A 82 -7.24 28.97 -1.87
C ASP A 82 -8.50 28.20 -1.42
N THR A 83 -9.45 27.94 -2.33
CA THR A 83 -10.62 27.13 -2.05
C THR A 83 -10.60 25.80 -2.80
N GLN A 84 -11.21 24.78 -2.19
CA GLN A 84 -11.39 23.45 -2.76
C GLN A 84 -12.88 23.15 -2.82
N ASN A 85 -13.44 23.04 -4.02
CA ASN A 85 -14.88 22.88 -4.22
C ASN A 85 -15.45 21.61 -3.54
N ALA A 86 -14.72 20.50 -3.57
CA ALA A 86 -15.12 19.27 -2.88
C ALA A 86 -15.21 19.46 -1.36
N ILE A 87 -14.23 20.14 -0.77
CA ILE A 87 -14.19 20.47 0.65
C ILE A 87 -15.34 21.43 1.03
N ALA A 88 -15.67 22.38 0.15
CA ALA A 88 -16.79 23.29 0.36
C ALA A 88 -18.13 22.57 0.41
N LEU A 89 -18.35 21.55 -0.44
CA LEU A 89 -19.54 20.71 -0.41
C LEU A 89 -19.65 19.91 0.90
N MET A 90 -18.56 19.30 1.33
CA MET A 90 -18.54 18.56 2.61
C MET A 90 -18.89 19.49 3.77
N ARG A 91 -18.30 20.69 3.80
CA ARG A 91 -18.59 21.68 4.82
C ARG A 91 -20.08 22.12 4.79
N GLN A 92 -20.65 22.35 3.60
CA GLN A 92 -22.07 22.66 3.45
C GLN A 92 -22.95 21.60 4.08
N HIS A 93 -22.66 20.32 3.82
CA HIS A 93 -23.44 19.25 4.42
C HIS A 93 -23.24 19.16 5.94
N MET A 94 -22.01 19.31 6.44
CA MET A 94 -21.74 19.26 7.89
C MET A 94 -22.34 20.44 8.65
N ASP A 95 -22.36 21.65 8.05
CA ASP A 95 -22.93 22.85 8.67
C ASP A 95 -24.47 22.87 8.62
N TYR A 96 -25.08 22.39 7.50
CA TYR A 96 -26.49 22.63 7.20
C TYR A 96 -27.31 21.35 6.97
N MET A 97 -26.68 20.18 6.94
CA MET A 97 -27.32 18.87 6.71
C MET A 97 -28.07 18.76 5.37
N HIS A 98 -27.68 19.53 4.38
CA HIS A 98 -28.25 19.50 3.04
C HIS A 98 -27.25 19.87 1.96
N TRP A 99 -27.58 19.48 0.73
CA TRP A 99 -27.05 20.03 -0.51
C TRP A 99 -28.15 20.25 -1.53
N TYR A 100 -27.82 20.68 -2.73
CA TYR A 100 -28.79 20.95 -3.78
C TYR A 100 -28.74 19.86 -4.86
N ASP A 101 -29.94 19.48 -5.36
CA ASP A 101 -30.05 18.71 -6.59
C ASP A 101 -29.48 19.50 -7.76
N LEU A 102 -28.50 18.98 -8.45
CA LEU A 102 -27.78 19.69 -9.52
C LEU A 102 -28.65 19.94 -10.76
N ASN A 103 -29.73 19.18 -10.96
CA ASN A 103 -30.62 19.32 -12.11
C ASN A 103 -31.82 20.22 -11.79
N LYS A 104 -32.47 19.97 -10.64
CA LYS A 104 -33.70 20.67 -10.25
C LYS A 104 -33.47 21.86 -9.35
N LEU A 105 -32.23 22.06 -8.89
CA LEU A 105 -31.80 23.11 -7.97
C LEU A 105 -32.64 23.19 -6.67
N GLN A 106 -33.22 22.06 -6.26
CA GLN A 106 -34.00 21.93 -5.03
C GLN A 106 -33.13 21.44 -3.88
N VAL A 107 -33.44 21.90 -2.68
CA VAL A 107 -32.77 21.46 -1.45
C VAL A 107 -33.03 19.98 -1.23
N ARG A 108 -31.98 19.21 -0.94
CA ARG A 108 -32.02 17.82 -0.50
C ARG A 108 -31.42 17.70 0.89
N ASN A 109 -32.26 17.38 1.87
CA ASN A 109 -31.80 17.09 3.22
C ASN A 109 -31.17 15.71 3.27
N ILE A 110 -29.98 15.60 3.86
CA ILE A 110 -29.23 14.35 3.98
C ILE A 110 -29.14 14.00 5.45
N VAL A 111 -29.60 12.81 5.80
CA VAL A 111 -29.70 12.38 7.20
C VAL A 111 -28.93 11.07 7.44
N ASP A 112 -28.61 10.81 8.71
CA ASP A 112 -27.95 9.58 9.18
C ASP A 112 -26.60 9.29 8.53
N CYS A 113 -25.83 10.34 8.20
CA CYS A 113 -24.48 10.25 7.64
C CYS A 113 -23.45 10.74 8.64
N GLN A 114 -22.31 10.04 8.69
CA GLN A 114 -21.14 10.38 9.50
C GLN A 114 -19.90 10.37 8.65
N TYR A 115 -18.90 11.19 9.01
CA TYR A 115 -17.64 11.30 8.28
C TYR A 115 -16.46 10.76 9.09
N VAL A 116 -15.67 9.93 8.44
CA VAL A 116 -14.31 9.56 8.88
C VAL A 116 -13.35 9.98 7.77
N ALA A 117 -12.25 10.63 8.10
CA ALA A 117 -11.34 11.14 7.08
C ALA A 117 -9.89 10.81 7.42
N CYS A 118 -9.08 10.61 6.38
CA CYS A 118 -7.64 10.47 6.48
C CYS A 118 -6.95 11.56 5.65
N MET A 119 -5.79 12.04 6.12
CA MET A 119 -4.94 12.92 5.35
C MET A 119 -3.46 12.74 5.68
N ASN A 120 -2.62 13.08 4.72
CA ASN A 120 -1.18 13.20 4.90
C ASN A 120 -0.83 14.70 4.96
N PRO A 121 -0.43 15.25 6.12
CA PRO A 121 -0.15 16.66 6.27
C PRO A 121 1.12 17.14 5.53
N ALA A 122 1.97 16.20 5.09
CA ALA A 122 3.20 16.48 4.36
C ALA A 122 3.09 16.23 2.85
N ALA A 123 1.95 15.73 2.36
CA ALA A 123 1.74 15.48 0.94
C ALA A 123 1.09 16.70 0.28
N GLY A 124 1.77 17.21 -0.75
CA GLY A 124 1.28 18.33 -1.55
C GLY A 124 1.33 19.68 -0.84
N SER A 125 0.91 20.71 -1.57
CA SER A 125 0.81 22.09 -1.09
C SER A 125 -0.55 22.38 -0.46
N PHE A 126 -1.42 21.39 -0.29
CA PHE A 126 -2.83 21.58 -0.03
C PHE A 126 -3.14 21.41 1.45
N LEU A 127 -3.46 22.52 2.08
CA LEU A 127 -3.96 22.55 3.45
C LEU A 127 -5.49 22.50 3.42
N VAL A 128 -6.06 21.59 4.19
CA VAL A 128 -7.52 21.54 4.38
C VAL A 128 -7.96 22.78 5.14
N ASN A 129 -9.01 23.46 4.65
CA ASN A 129 -9.50 24.68 5.23
C ASN A 129 -9.89 24.46 6.73
N PRO A 130 -9.44 25.33 7.65
CA PRO A 130 -9.76 25.24 9.08
C PRO A 130 -11.27 25.22 9.38
N ARG A 131 -12.09 25.79 8.50
CA ARG A 131 -13.56 25.74 8.63
C ARG A 131 -14.12 24.34 8.46
N LEU A 132 -13.47 23.45 7.71
CA LEU A 132 -13.82 22.03 7.68
C LEU A 132 -13.20 21.30 8.87
N GLN A 133 -11.94 21.58 9.20
CA GLN A 133 -11.22 20.86 10.26
C GLN A 133 -11.92 20.94 11.62
N ARG A 134 -12.60 22.06 11.92
CA ARG A 134 -13.36 22.25 13.18
C ARG A 134 -14.44 21.19 13.42
N HIS A 135 -14.92 20.51 12.37
CA HIS A 135 -15.93 19.45 12.47
C HIS A 135 -15.35 18.10 12.84
N PHE A 136 -14.03 17.96 12.81
CA PHE A 136 -13.34 16.70 13.08
C PHE A 136 -12.57 16.75 14.39
N VAL A 137 -12.71 15.66 15.16
CA VAL A 137 -11.68 15.31 16.15
C VAL A 137 -10.49 14.75 15.42
N THR A 138 -9.32 15.31 15.61
CA THR A 138 -8.10 14.92 14.88
C THR A 138 -7.18 14.08 15.74
N PHE A 139 -6.80 12.92 15.21
CA PHE A 139 -5.85 12.00 15.83
C PHE A 139 -4.58 11.94 14.95
N ALA A 140 -3.43 12.21 15.55
CA ALA A 140 -2.15 12.02 14.89
C ALA A 140 -1.75 10.54 14.99
N VAL A 141 -1.49 9.94 13.83
CA VAL A 141 -0.98 8.57 13.73
C VAL A 141 0.52 8.66 13.45
N GLY A 142 1.33 8.21 14.40
CA GLY A 142 2.77 8.17 14.26
C GLY A 142 3.25 6.97 13.44
N PHE A 143 4.53 6.98 13.07
CA PHE A 143 5.17 5.82 12.47
C PHE A 143 5.23 4.68 13.49
N PRO A 144 4.80 3.45 13.14
CA PRO A 144 4.86 2.32 14.05
C PRO A 144 6.31 2.03 14.45
N GLY A 145 6.52 1.81 15.74
CA GLY A 145 7.85 1.44 16.26
C GLY A 145 8.30 0.06 15.80
N PRO A 146 9.60 -0.26 15.94
CA PRO A 146 10.14 -1.56 15.52
C PRO A 146 9.42 -2.76 16.12
N THR A 147 9.00 -2.66 17.38
CA THR A 147 8.24 -3.73 18.05
C THR A 147 6.89 -3.99 17.38
N SER A 148 6.15 -2.93 17.04
CA SER A 148 4.85 -3.06 16.35
C SER A 148 5.01 -3.64 14.94
N LEU A 149 6.03 -3.21 14.20
CA LEU A 149 6.32 -3.75 12.88
C LEU A 149 6.72 -5.22 12.95
N ASN A 150 7.54 -5.60 13.93
CA ASN A 150 7.90 -7.01 14.14
C ASN A 150 6.65 -7.87 14.38
N ILE A 151 5.76 -7.46 15.29
CA ILE A 151 4.53 -8.21 15.57
C ILE A 151 3.69 -8.38 14.30
N ILE A 152 3.52 -7.32 13.51
CA ILE A 152 2.72 -7.35 12.28
C ILE A 152 3.30 -8.37 11.29
N TYR A 153 4.56 -8.23 10.93
CA TYR A 153 5.17 -9.07 9.90
C TYR A 153 5.49 -10.48 10.38
N GLU A 154 5.81 -10.65 11.66
CA GLU A 154 5.95 -11.96 12.28
C GLU A 154 4.64 -12.76 12.20
N THR A 155 3.51 -12.14 12.48
CA THR A 155 2.19 -12.79 12.41
C THR A 155 1.91 -13.31 11.00
N PHE A 156 2.14 -12.51 9.97
CA PHE A 156 1.93 -12.94 8.59
C PHE A 156 2.90 -14.04 8.17
N LEU A 157 4.19 -13.84 8.43
CA LEU A 157 5.21 -14.78 8.03
C LEU A 157 5.06 -16.13 8.75
N SER A 158 4.79 -16.10 10.06
CA SER A 158 4.54 -17.28 10.90
C SER A 158 3.35 -18.08 10.40
N GLY A 159 2.21 -17.40 10.13
CA GLY A 159 1.02 -18.05 9.60
C GLY A 159 1.25 -18.73 8.25
N HIS A 160 2.05 -18.10 7.37
CA HIS A 160 2.38 -18.67 6.08
C HIS A 160 3.37 -19.84 6.19
N MET A 161 4.40 -19.71 7.01
CA MET A 161 5.46 -20.72 7.15
C MET A 161 5.04 -21.99 7.92
N GLN A 162 3.87 -22.03 8.55
CA GLN A 162 3.35 -23.22 9.23
C GLN A 162 3.27 -24.45 8.33
N HIS A 163 3.12 -24.26 7.02
CA HIS A 163 3.01 -25.33 6.04
C HIS A 163 4.35 -25.80 5.45
N PHE A 164 5.45 -25.21 5.90
CA PHE A 164 6.79 -25.52 5.39
C PHE A 164 7.55 -26.43 6.36
N PRO A 165 8.64 -27.11 5.90
CA PRO A 165 9.49 -27.92 6.78
C PRO A 165 10.03 -27.13 7.98
N GLU A 166 10.24 -27.79 9.12
CA GLU A 166 10.75 -27.17 10.36
C GLU A 166 12.07 -26.43 10.16
N GLU A 167 12.92 -26.96 9.29
CA GLU A 167 14.19 -26.31 8.93
C GLU A 167 13.96 -24.92 8.34
N VAL A 168 12.99 -24.78 7.43
CA VAL A 168 12.62 -23.50 6.82
C VAL A 168 11.95 -22.58 7.84
N GLN A 169 11.06 -23.11 8.69
CA GLN A 169 10.43 -22.32 9.75
C GLN A 169 11.46 -21.69 10.68
N SER A 170 12.57 -22.38 10.97
CA SER A 170 13.67 -21.84 11.82
C SER A 170 14.33 -20.58 11.23
N LEU A 171 14.15 -20.31 9.92
CA LEU A 171 14.70 -19.13 9.24
C LEU A 171 13.87 -17.86 9.44
N GLN A 172 12.62 -17.99 9.91
CA GLN A 172 11.68 -16.87 10.07
C GLN A 172 12.27 -15.66 10.83
N PRO A 173 12.92 -15.81 11.99
CA PRO A 173 13.50 -14.66 12.71
C PRO A 173 14.60 -13.96 11.90
N SER A 174 15.38 -14.73 11.12
CA SER A 174 16.45 -14.19 10.29
C SER A 174 15.89 -13.39 9.11
N ILE A 175 14.84 -13.87 8.44
CA ILE A 175 14.15 -13.17 7.35
C ILE A 175 13.55 -11.87 7.87
N LEU A 176 12.83 -11.92 9.00
CA LEU A 176 12.22 -10.75 9.62
C LEU A 176 13.27 -9.69 9.98
N ALA A 177 14.33 -10.12 10.66
CA ALA A 177 15.41 -9.22 11.06
C ALA A 177 16.18 -8.64 9.85
N ALA A 178 16.42 -9.43 8.80
CA ALA A 178 17.05 -8.97 7.58
C ALA A 178 16.21 -7.91 6.87
N ALA A 179 14.91 -8.16 6.68
CA ALA A 179 14.00 -7.22 6.03
C ALA A 179 13.88 -5.90 6.79
N MET A 180 13.73 -5.94 8.12
CA MET A 180 13.62 -4.76 8.97
C MET A 180 14.88 -3.92 8.98
N GLN A 181 16.05 -4.57 9.09
CA GLN A 181 17.34 -3.87 9.12
C GLN A 181 17.69 -3.28 7.75
N LEU A 182 17.41 -4.02 6.66
CA LEU A 182 17.59 -3.50 5.31
C LEU A 182 16.68 -2.30 5.04
N HIS A 183 15.39 -2.38 5.37
CA HIS A 183 14.46 -1.26 5.24
C HIS A 183 14.94 -0.01 5.99
N THR A 184 15.39 -0.17 7.22
CA THR A 184 15.94 0.93 8.03
C THR A 184 17.19 1.53 7.40
N ALA A 185 18.11 0.68 6.91
CA ALA A 185 19.33 1.13 6.24
C ALA A 185 19.04 1.89 4.94
N VAL A 186 18.14 1.37 4.12
CA VAL A 186 17.68 2.01 2.86
C VAL A 186 17.02 3.36 3.13
N SER A 187 16.07 3.41 4.07
CA SER A 187 15.35 4.66 4.42
C SER A 187 16.27 5.75 4.98
N ASN A 188 17.35 5.37 5.66
CA ASN A 188 18.34 6.31 6.18
C ASN A 188 19.33 6.78 5.12
N THR A 189 19.68 5.91 4.17
CA THR A 189 20.67 6.20 3.13
C THR A 189 20.08 6.99 1.98
N PHE A 190 18.91 6.59 1.50
CA PHE A 190 18.26 7.20 0.33
C PHE A 190 17.12 8.09 0.78
N ARG A 191 17.36 9.40 0.70
CA ARG A 191 16.39 10.42 1.10
C ARG A 191 15.89 11.21 -0.11
N LYS A 192 14.64 11.62 -0.02
CA LYS A 192 13.99 12.49 -1.00
C LYS A 192 14.81 13.76 -1.24
N SER A 193 15.06 14.06 -2.48
CA SER A 193 15.72 15.29 -2.95
C SER A 193 14.93 15.89 -4.12
N ALA A 194 15.28 17.10 -4.56
CA ALA A 194 14.64 17.74 -5.71
C ALA A 194 14.80 16.95 -7.02
N GLN A 195 15.94 16.26 -7.19
CA GLN A 195 16.18 15.41 -8.35
C GLN A 195 15.53 14.02 -8.20
N ASN A 196 15.59 13.44 -7.00
CA ASN A 196 15.10 12.11 -6.69
C ASN A 196 13.91 12.21 -5.72
N PHE A 197 12.84 12.88 -6.15
CA PHE A 197 11.64 13.10 -5.32
C PHE A 197 10.92 11.78 -4.96
N HIS A 198 11.14 10.70 -5.71
CA HIS A 198 10.57 9.38 -5.49
C HIS A 198 11.36 8.50 -4.50
N TYR A 199 12.52 8.96 -3.99
CA TYR A 199 13.28 8.28 -2.95
C TYR A 199 12.60 8.43 -1.58
N GLU A 200 11.38 7.92 -1.50
CA GLU A 200 10.61 7.84 -0.27
C GLU A 200 10.32 6.37 0.03
N PHE A 201 11.04 5.84 1.02
CA PHE A 201 10.92 4.45 1.44
C PHE A 201 10.14 4.38 2.75
N ASN A 202 8.91 3.89 2.67
CA ASN A 202 7.97 3.79 3.78
C ASN A 202 7.53 2.32 3.99
N ILE A 203 6.62 2.11 4.94
CA ILE A 203 6.14 0.76 5.29
C ILE A 203 5.50 0.02 4.11
N ARG A 204 4.94 0.73 3.11
CA ARG A 204 4.39 0.06 1.91
C ARG A 204 5.45 -0.76 1.17
N HIS A 205 6.68 -0.25 1.10
CA HIS A 205 7.79 -0.97 0.49
C HIS A 205 8.18 -2.20 1.30
N LEU A 206 8.24 -2.07 2.61
CA LEU A 206 8.47 -3.21 3.50
C LEU A 206 7.34 -4.26 3.34
N SER A 207 6.09 -3.82 3.30
CA SER A 207 4.94 -4.70 3.05
C SER A 207 5.04 -5.41 1.69
N ASN A 208 5.52 -4.73 0.65
CA ASN A 208 5.70 -5.34 -0.68
C ASN A 208 6.77 -6.43 -0.68
N VAL A 209 7.85 -6.28 0.11
CA VAL A 209 8.84 -7.34 0.30
C VAL A 209 8.18 -8.56 0.94
N PHE A 210 7.45 -8.37 2.03
CA PHE A 210 6.74 -9.49 2.68
C PHE A 210 5.66 -10.10 1.80
N GLN A 211 4.91 -9.28 1.05
CA GLN A 211 3.91 -9.78 0.08
C GLN A 211 4.56 -10.68 -0.98
N GLY A 212 5.75 -10.32 -1.45
CA GLY A 212 6.53 -11.18 -2.35
C GLY A 212 6.93 -12.49 -1.66
N LEU A 213 7.44 -12.44 -0.44
CA LEU A 213 7.81 -13.63 0.34
C LEU A 213 6.63 -14.59 0.58
N LEU A 214 5.42 -14.06 0.72
CA LEU A 214 4.20 -14.86 0.88
C LEU A 214 3.74 -15.56 -0.42
N MET A 215 4.40 -15.33 -1.56
CA MET A 215 4.16 -16.08 -2.80
C MET A 215 4.83 -17.46 -2.81
N ALA A 216 5.74 -17.74 -1.87
CA ALA A 216 6.41 -19.03 -1.75
C ALA A 216 5.41 -20.15 -1.54
N GLN A 217 5.61 -21.26 -2.23
CA GLN A 217 4.83 -22.49 -2.04
C GLN A 217 5.73 -23.60 -1.48
N PRO A 218 5.24 -24.48 -0.58
CA PRO A 218 6.05 -25.51 0.05
C PRO A 218 6.72 -26.47 -0.95
N ALA A 219 6.10 -26.72 -2.10
CA ALA A 219 6.64 -27.59 -3.13
C ALA A 219 7.93 -27.06 -3.77
N GLN A 220 8.05 -25.73 -3.95
CA GLN A 220 9.21 -25.11 -4.59
C GLN A 220 10.24 -24.62 -3.57
N PHE A 221 9.78 -24.10 -2.42
CA PHE A 221 10.61 -23.44 -1.41
C PHE A 221 10.82 -24.31 -0.16
N SER A 222 11.18 -25.58 -0.35
CA SER A 222 11.46 -26.52 0.74
C SER A 222 12.81 -26.33 1.41
N GLU A 223 13.72 -25.53 0.82
CA GLU A 223 15.10 -25.35 1.26
C GLU A 223 15.35 -23.92 1.76
N LYS A 224 16.20 -23.78 2.80
CA LYS A 224 16.57 -22.46 3.36
C LYS A 224 17.23 -21.53 2.34
N GLU A 225 18.03 -22.10 1.43
CA GLU A 225 18.75 -21.34 0.41
C GLU A 225 17.80 -20.61 -0.53
N LYS A 226 16.74 -21.27 -0.97
CA LYS A 226 15.72 -20.67 -1.84
C LYS A 226 15.01 -19.48 -1.18
N TRP A 227 14.76 -19.57 0.12
CA TRP A 227 14.19 -18.45 0.88
C TRP A 227 15.12 -17.26 1.02
N ALA A 228 16.41 -17.50 1.23
CA ALA A 228 17.40 -16.43 1.29
C ALA A 228 17.54 -15.72 -0.08
N VAL A 229 17.56 -16.49 -1.17
CA VAL A 229 17.57 -15.96 -2.54
C VAL A 229 16.30 -15.19 -2.87
N MET A 230 15.13 -15.71 -2.47
CA MET A 230 13.85 -15.03 -2.64
C MET A 230 13.81 -13.71 -1.88
N TRP A 231 14.26 -13.69 -0.61
CA TRP A 231 14.36 -12.45 0.15
C TRP A 231 15.25 -11.42 -0.55
N LEU A 232 16.36 -11.84 -1.12
CA LEU A 232 17.26 -10.96 -1.86
C LEU A 232 16.60 -10.40 -3.11
N HIS A 233 15.92 -11.26 -3.89
CA HIS A 233 15.17 -10.86 -5.08
C HIS A 233 14.06 -9.86 -4.76
N GLU A 234 13.21 -10.16 -3.78
CA GLU A 234 12.11 -9.26 -3.40
C GLU A 234 12.60 -7.92 -2.87
N SER A 235 13.72 -7.94 -2.16
CA SER A 235 14.37 -6.70 -1.71
C SER A 235 14.94 -5.89 -2.87
N GLU A 236 15.61 -6.52 -3.86
CA GLU A 236 16.12 -5.86 -5.07
C GLU A 236 14.97 -5.25 -5.87
N ARG A 237 13.90 -6.02 -6.11
CA ARG A 237 12.71 -5.58 -6.84
C ARG A 237 12.03 -4.37 -6.20
N VAL A 238 11.96 -4.32 -4.87
CA VAL A 238 11.25 -3.25 -4.15
C VAL A 238 12.12 -2.02 -3.95
N TYR A 239 13.40 -2.19 -3.65
CA TYR A 239 14.31 -1.08 -3.31
C TYR A 239 15.27 -0.76 -4.44
N GLY A 240 15.95 -1.76 -5.00
CA GLY A 240 17.00 -1.60 -6.02
C GLY A 240 16.45 -1.02 -7.32
N ASP A 241 15.36 -1.60 -7.84
CA ASP A 241 14.75 -1.19 -9.12
C ASP A 241 14.18 0.25 -9.11
N ARG A 242 14.05 0.84 -7.93
CA ARG A 242 13.62 2.24 -7.79
C ARG A 242 14.77 3.24 -7.89
N LEU A 243 16.00 2.78 -7.79
CA LEU A 243 17.18 3.64 -7.81
C LEU A 243 17.58 3.96 -9.24
N VAL A 244 17.84 5.24 -9.48
CA VAL A 244 18.07 5.76 -10.84
C VAL A 244 19.55 5.72 -11.22
N SER A 245 20.48 5.97 -10.25
CA SER A 245 21.89 6.01 -10.53
C SER A 245 22.60 4.68 -10.24
N TYR A 246 23.59 4.35 -11.05
CA TYR A 246 24.46 3.17 -10.81
C TYR A 246 25.19 3.25 -9.47
N GLU A 247 25.56 4.46 -9.03
CA GLU A 247 26.19 4.66 -7.73
C GLU A 247 25.26 4.32 -6.56
N ASP A 248 23.99 4.72 -6.65
CA ASP A 248 23.00 4.42 -5.63
C ASP A 248 22.66 2.92 -5.64
N LEU A 249 22.57 2.30 -6.81
CA LEU A 249 22.39 0.86 -6.92
C LEU A 249 23.56 0.09 -6.30
N ALA A 250 24.80 0.54 -6.53
CA ALA A 250 25.98 -0.05 -5.90
C ALA A 250 25.96 0.09 -4.37
N LYS A 251 25.56 1.27 -3.85
CA LYS A 251 25.38 1.49 -2.40
C LYS A 251 24.29 0.55 -1.83
N TYR A 252 23.17 0.44 -2.52
CA TYR A 252 22.09 -0.47 -2.12
C TYR A 252 22.57 -1.93 -2.06
N ARG A 253 23.26 -2.41 -3.11
CA ARG A 253 23.79 -3.77 -3.17
C ARG A 253 24.77 -4.06 -2.03
N ASN A 254 25.59 -3.09 -1.64
CA ASN A 254 26.45 -3.22 -0.47
C ASN A 254 25.65 -3.32 0.85
N LEU A 255 24.57 -2.57 1.00
CA LEU A 255 23.66 -2.69 2.15
C LEU A 255 22.98 -4.06 2.17
N ALA A 256 22.43 -4.50 1.03
CA ALA A 256 21.78 -5.81 0.89
C ALA A 256 22.77 -6.95 1.19
N LYS A 257 23.97 -6.90 0.63
CA LYS A 257 25.05 -7.85 0.91
C LYS A 257 25.39 -7.94 2.39
N THR A 258 25.56 -6.80 3.04
CA THR A 258 25.89 -6.75 4.47
C THR A 258 24.79 -7.40 5.33
N GLN A 259 23.53 -7.14 5.03
CA GLN A 259 22.41 -7.75 5.76
C GLN A 259 22.25 -9.24 5.42
N ALA A 260 22.37 -9.60 4.16
CA ALA A 260 22.29 -10.98 3.70
C ALA A 260 23.34 -11.87 4.40
N LEU A 261 24.61 -11.50 4.33
CA LEU A 261 25.69 -12.27 4.94
C LEU A 261 25.63 -12.33 6.47
N LYS A 262 25.08 -11.30 7.11
CA LYS A 262 24.92 -11.25 8.56
C LYS A 262 23.79 -12.13 9.07
N LYS A 263 22.67 -12.23 8.32
CA LYS A 263 21.45 -12.88 8.78
C LYS A 263 21.25 -14.28 8.23
N PHE A 264 21.86 -14.58 7.08
CA PHE A 264 21.83 -15.88 6.42
C PHE A 264 23.22 -16.50 6.37
N ALA A 265 23.86 -16.62 7.55
CA ALA A 265 25.24 -17.08 7.66
C ALA A 265 25.47 -18.48 7.04
N ASP A 266 24.52 -19.40 7.20
CA ASP A 266 24.58 -20.75 6.68
C ASP A 266 24.40 -20.82 5.14
N GLN A 267 23.78 -19.79 4.52
CA GLN A 267 23.51 -19.68 3.09
C GLN A 267 24.51 -18.76 2.36
N THR A 268 25.59 -18.37 3.03
CA THR A 268 26.57 -17.41 2.51
C THR A 268 27.16 -17.83 1.17
N ALA A 269 27.42 -19.12 0.95
CA ALA A 269 28.00 -19.62 -0.28
C ALA A 269 27.13 -19.33 -1.53
N VAL A 270 25.82 -19.57 -1.42
CA VAL A 270 24.86 -19.29 -2.50
C VAL A 270 24.69 -17.79 -2.71
N LEU A 271 24.57 -17.03 -1.62
CA LEU A 271 24.35 -15.58 -1.71
C LEU A 271 25.55 -14.82 -2.29
N GLN A 272 26.78 -15.28 -2.07
CA GLN A 272 27.98 -14.64 -2.62
C GLN A 272 28.01 -14.63 -4.14
N GLY A 273 27.43 -15.63 -4.81
CA GLY A 273 27.33 -15.68 -6.27
C GLY A 273 26.58 -14.48 -6.87
N PHE A 274 25.59 -13.97 -6.16
CA PHE A 274 24.80 -12.80 -6.61
C PHE A 274 25.53 -11.45 -6.43
N PHE A 275 26.61 -11.42 -5.64
CA PHE A 275 27.41 -10.22 -5.39
C PHE A 275 28.79 -10.27 -6.04
N ALA A 276 29.03 -11.22 -6.93
CA ALA A 276 30.26 -11.34 -7.69
C ALA A 276 30.35 -10.27 -8.81
N ASP A 277 31.51 -10.15 -9.45
CA ASP A 277 31.70 -9.21 -10.56
C ASP A 277 30.84 -9.58 -11.80
N ASN A 278 30.53 -10.88 -11.97
CA ASN A 278 29.63 -11.37 -13.00
C ASN A 278 28.52 -12.17 -12.31
N PRO A 279 27.49 -11.49 -11.79
CA PRO A 279 26.50 -12.11 -10.94
C PRO A 279 25.55 -13.02 -11.72
N GLU A 280 25.12 -14.10 -11.09
CA GLU A 280 24.01 -14.92 -11.58
C GLU A 280 22.72 -14.09 -11.67
N PRO A 281 21.82 -14.39 -12.62
CA PRO A 281 20.54 -13.72 -12.70
C PRO A 281 19.72 -13.93 -11.42
N LEU A 282 19.29 -12.82 -10.81
CA LEU A 282 18.45 -12.82 -9.63
C LEU A 282 17.02 -12.46 -10.05
N VAL A 283 16.32 -13.38 -10.69
CA VAL A 283 14.94 -13.20 -11.16
C VAL A 283 14.08 -14.36 -10.68
N LEU A 284 13.01 -14.06 -9.99
CA LEU A 284 11.92 -14.99 -9.68
C LEU A 284 10.64 -14.46 -10.31
N CYS A 285 9.86 -15.35 -10.91
CA CYS A 285 8.58 -14.97 -11.52
C CYS A 285 7.62 -16.17 -11.60
N HIS A 286 6.34 -15.90 -11.92
CA HIS A 286 5.30 -16.91 -12.07
C HIS A 286 5.35 -17.66 -13.41
N PHE A 287 6.24 -17.31 -14.29
CA PHE A 287 6.40 -17.88 -15.63
C PHE A 287 7.86 -18.31 -15.89
N ALA A 288 8.57 -18.71 -14.83
CA ALA A 288 9.96 -19.16 -14.92
C ALA A 288 10.13 -20.39 -15.83
N ASP A 289 9.19 -21.32 -15.77
CA ASP A 289 9.18 -22.55 -16.58
C ASP A 289 8.18 -22.51 -17.74
N ASN A 290 6.98 -22.00 -17.50
CA ASN A 290 5.94 -21.83 -18.52
C ASN A 290 4.94 -20.75 -18.08
N VAL A 291 4.08 -20.32 -19.00
CA VAL A 291 3.07 -19.25 -18.73
C VAL A 291 1.78 -19.82 -18.14
N THR A 292 1.52 -21.13 -18.30
CA THR A 292 0.24 -21.76 -17.98
C THR A 292 0.09 -22.03 -16.48
N ASP A 293 1.13 -22.60 -15.85
CA ASP A 293 1.03 -23.12 -14.48
C ASP A 293 1.17 -22.03 -13.39
N LYS A 294 1.64 -20.84 -13.75
CA LYS A 294 1.80 -19.69 -12.84
C LYS A 294 2.48 -20.03 -11.50
N VAL A 295 3.52 -20.87 -11.56
CA VAL A 295 4.30 -21.25 -10.40
C VAL A 295 5.40 -20.22 -10.15
N TYR A 296 5.43 -19.64 -8.96
CA TYR A 296 6.49 -18.69 -8.59
C TYR A 296 7.77 -19.45 -8.27
N ASP A 297 8.78 -19.30 -9.12
CA ASP A 297 10.09 -19.95 -8.96
C ASP A 297 11.22 -19.11 -9.59
N ARG A 298 12.45 -19.53 -9.36
CA ARG A 298 13.65 -18.86 -9.86
C ARG A 298 13.88 -19.19 -11.33
N VAL A 299 14.17 -18.15 -12.11
CA VAL A 299 14.65 -18.28 -13.48
C VAL A 299 16.09 -18.77 -13.49
N THR A 300 16.31 -19.95 -14.07
CA THR A 300 17.65 -20.56 -14.18
C THR A 300 18.39 -20.15 -15.44
N SER A 301 17.66 -19.78 -16.51
CA SER A 301 18.23 -19.38 -17.81
C SER A 301 17.39 -18.23 -18.40
N MET A 302 18.08 -17.13 -18.71
CA MET A 302 17.45 -15.97 -19.38
C MET A 302 17.02 -16.31 -20.81
N ASP A 303 17.74 -17.19 -21.51
CA ASP A 303 17.38 -17.63 -22.86
C ASP A 303 16.06 -18.41 -22.85
N LYS A 304 15.91 -19.33 -21.89
CA LYS A 304 14.65 -20.08 -21.69
C LYS A 304 13.49 -19.10 -21.42
N LEU A 305 13.70 -18.13 -20.53
CA LEU A 305 12.70 -17.11 -20.24
C LEU A 305 12.30 -16.31 -21.48
N ASN A 306 13.28 -15.87 -22.29
CA ASN A 306 13.01 -15.13 -23.52
C ASN A 306 12.19 -15.98 -24.50
N HIS A 307 12.50 -17.26 -24.68
CA HIS A 307 11.69 -18.15 -25.54
C HIS A 307 10.26 -18.26 -25.03
N THR A 308 10.08 -18.52 -23.73
CA THR A 308 8.75 -18.60 -23.11
C THR A 308 7.94 -17.32 -23.31
N LEU A 309 8.56 -16.15 -23.16
CA LEU A 309 7.90 -14.85 -23.35
C LEU A 309 7.55 -14.58 -24.83
N VAL A 310 8.45 -14.92 -25.76
CA VAL A 310 8.18 -14.76 -27.21
C VAL A 310 7.03 -15.66 -27.65
N ASP A 311 6.99 -16.91 -27.17
CA ASP A 311 5.93 -17.85 -27.52
C ASP A 311 4.58 -17.42 -26.93
N ALA A 312 4.56 -16.97 -25.68
CA ALA A 312 3.36 -16.39 -25.05
C ALA A 312 2.87 -15.12 -25.79
N LEU A 313 3.78 -14.28 -26.28
CA LEU A 313 3.43 -13.09 -27.06
C LEU A 313 2.82 -13.45 -28.42
N LYS A 314 3.33 -14.49 -29.07
CA LYS A 314 2.75 -14.99 -30.33
C LYS A 314 1.32 -15.50 -30.11
N GLU A 315 1.14 -16.34 -29.09
CA GLU A 315 -0.18 -16.89 -28.72
C GLU A 315 -1.19 -15.79 -28.36
N TYR A 316 -0.73 -14.73 -27.68
CA TYR A 316 -1.59 -13.58 -27.35
C TYR A 316 -2.02 -12.75 -28.58
N ASN A 317 -1.17 -12.70 -29.64
CA ASN A 317 -1.44 -11.93 -30.85
C ASN A 317 -2.23 -12.71 -31.92
N GLU A 318 -2.34 -14.03 -31.82
CA GLU A 318 -3.21 -14.89 -32.64
C GLU A 318 -4.66 -14.89 -32.14
#